data_9d01976467c695e3bd1057b416af11e8
#
_entry.id   9d01976467c695e3bd1057b416af11e8
#
_cell.length_a   1.000
_cell.length_b   1.000
_cell.length_c   1.000
_cell.angle_alpha   90.00
_cell.angle_beta   90.00
_cell.angle_gamma   90.00
#
_symmetry.space_group_name_H-M   'P 1'
#
loop_
_entity.id
_entity.type
_entity.pdbx_description
1 polymer ?
#
loop_
_entity_poly.entity_id
_entity_poly.type
_entity_poly.pdbx_seq_one_letter_code
_entity_poly.pdbx_strand_id
1 'polypeptide(L)'
;MANFKIFLVEDDPWFGELIKHYLSLNPDYEIHLFQCAKDCLNNLHLKPDFVSMDVDLSDLTCDLLLKEIKEVNKNITVIIISGQEDVAIAVTLLKNGAEDYITKDDNTKEKLWNSILKIRENIELKLEVEDLKEQLEQKFSFEKTIIGQSELLKKTFILIEKAIKSNINVSIAGETGTGKEVVAKAIHYNSDRKKKPFIAINMAAIPKDLLESELFGHEKGAFTGAHNRKTGKFEEAHGGTIFLDEIAELDLNLQTKLLRVLQEREVIRVGGNEPVKFDARLI
;
A
#
# COMPACT_ATOMS: atom_id res chain seq x y z
N MET A 1 0.57 24.63 5.03
CA MET A 1 0.57 23.16 5.28
C MET A 1 0.09 22.95 6.70
N ALA A 2 -0.64 21.88 7.01
CA ALA A 2 -0.99 21.57 8.41
C ALA A 2 0.29 21.26 9.18
N ASN A 3 0.43 21.76 10.40
CA ASN A 3 1.58 21.50 11.25
C ASN A 3 1.60 20.02 11.62
N PHE A 4 2.78 19.39 11.56
CA PHE A 4 2.99 18.00 12.00
C PHE A 4 2.90 17.94 13.53
N LYS A 5 1.87 17.26 14.06
CA LYS A 5 1.58 17.23 15.49
C LYS A 5 2.32 16.12 16.21
N ILE A 6 3.12 16.52 17.18
CA ILE A 6 3.98 15.63 17.98
C ILE A 6 3.50 15.66 19.44
N PHE A 7 3.20 14.49 19.98
CA PHE A 7 2.98 14.32 21.40
C PHE A 7 4.22 13.72 22.04
N LEU A 8 4.71 14.35 23.10
CA LEU A 8 5.80 13.85 23.93
C LEU A 8 5.20 13.49 25.28
N VAL A 9 5.34 12.23 25.71
CA VAL A 9 4.89 11.75 27.02
C VAL A 9 6.12 11.36 27.81
N GLU A 10 6.49 12.21 28.77
CA GLU A 10 7.74 12.12 29.52
C GLU A 10 7.51 12.66 30.94
N ASP A 11 7.76 11.85 31.95
CA ASP A 11 7.55 12.23 33.34
C ASP A 11 8.72 13.01 33.93
N ASP A 12 9.92 12.93 33.34
CA ASP A 12 11.05 13.83 33.67
C ASP A 12 10.83 15.19 32.96
N PRO A 13 10.50 16.26 33.74
CA PRO A 13 10.23 17.56 33.15
C PRO A 13 11.43 18.17 32.43
N TRP A 14 12.66 17.89 32.93
CA TRP A 14 13.86 18.45 32.32
C TRP A 14 14.15 17.80 30.96
N PHE A 15 14.06 16.46 30.91
CA PHE A 15 14.29 15.74 29.66
C PHE A 15 13.19 16.04 28.63
N GLY A 16 11.93 16.10 29.08
CA GLY A 16 10.80 16.44 28.22
C GLY A 16 10.94 17.83 27.57
N GLU A 17 11.30 18.86 28.35
CA GLU A 17 11.53 20.21 27.81
C GLU A 17 12.77 20.28 26.92
N LEU A 18 13.81 19.49 27.19
CA LEU A 18 14.98 19.39 26.34
C LEU A 18 14.64 18.86 24.95
N ILE A 19 13.87 17.75 24.87
CA ILE A 19 13.41 17.17 23.60
C ILE A 19 12.47 18.13 22.87
N LYS A 20 11.52 18.71 23.58
CA LYS A 20 10.58 19.70 23.04
C LYS A 20 11.30 20.89 22.44
N HIS A 21 12.27 21.46 23.15
CA HIS A 21 13.09 22.58 22.65
C HIS A 21 13.84 22.19 21.37
N TYR A 22 14.47 21.02 21.34
CA TYR A 22 15.20 20.55 20.17
C TYR A 22 14.30 20.36 18.94
N LEU A 23 13.14 19.73 19.12
CA LEU A 23 12.17 19.53 18.02
C LEU A 23 11.52 20.83 17.57
N SER A 24 11.36 21.83 18.47
CA SER A 24 10.81 23.15 18.15
C SER A 24 11.71 23.98 17.23
N LEU A 25 12.94 23.55 16.95
CA LEU A 25 13.79 24.17 15.92
C LEU A 25 13.20 24.02 14.52
N ASN A 26 12.30 23.07 14.29
CA ASN A 26 11.52 22.99 13.07
C ASN A 26 10.18 23.72 13.25
N PRO A 27 9.93 24.80 12.50
CA PRO A 27 8.72 25.59 12.62
C PRO A 27 7.43 24.87 12.16
N ASP A 28 7.58 23.77 11.42
CA ASP A 28 6.46 22.94 10.96
C ASP A 28 5.92 21.99 12.03
N TYR A 29 6.57 21.91 13.20
CA TYR A 29 6.17 20.98 14.27
C TYR A 29 5.31 21.69 15.32
N GLU A 30 4.16 21.10 15.64
CA GLU A 30 3.31 21.48 16.74
C GLU A 30 3.49 20.46 17.88
N ILE A 31 4.18 20.86 18.97
CA ILE A 31 4.64 19.92 19.99
C ILE A 31 3.85 20.10 21.25
N HIS A 32 3.25 19.02 21.74
CA HIS A 32 2.54 18.94 23.01
C HIS A 32 3.31 18.01 23.95
N LEU A 33 3.74 18.54 25.08
CA LEU A 33 4.42 17.79 26.15
C LEU A 33 3.42 17.44 27.26
N PHE A 34 3.36 16.16 27.62
CA PHE A 34 2.54 15.62 28.70
C PHE A 34 3.45 14.92 29.71
N GLN A 35 3.22 15.18 30.99
CA GLN A 35 3.98 14.56 32.08
C GLN A 35 3.38 13.24 32.55
N CYS A 36 2.21 12.85 32.06
CA CYS A 36 1.56 11.58 32.38
C CYS A 36 0.78 11.02 31.19
N ALA A 37 0.59 9.71 31.18
CA ALA A 37 -0.14 8.99 30.13
C ALA A 37 -1.60 9.42 30.02
N LYS A 38 -2.28 9.68 31.14
CA LYS A 38 -3.69 10.08 31.17
C LYS A 38 -3.94 11.40 30.46
N ASP A 39 -3.05 12.36 30.62
CA ASP A 39 -3.17 13.65 29.95
C ASP A 39 -2.97 13.50 28.43
N CYS A 40 -2.05 12.63 28.01
CA CYS A 40 -1.90 12.29 26.60
C CYS A 40 -3.20 11.68 26.03
N LEU A 41 -3.77 10.69 26.71
CA LEU A 41 -5.02 10.04 26.28
C LEU A 41 -6.19 11.02 26.17
N ASN A 42 -6.36 11.91 27.14
CA ASN A 42 -7.41 12.94 27.15
C ASN A 42 -7.28 13.91 25.94
N ASN A 43 -6.08 14.07 25.41
CA ASN A 43 -5.78 14.98 24.32
C ASN A 43 -5.67 14.30 22.94
N LEU A 44 -5.90 12.99 22.80
CA LEU A 44 -5.85 12.28 21.51
C LEU A 44 -6.86 12.83 20.49
N HIS A 45 -7.90 13.54 20.94
CA HIS A 45 -8.84 14.24 20.06
C HIS A 45 -8.17 15.32 19.18
N LEU A 46 -6.98 15.81 19.56
CA LEU A 46 -6.16 16.74 18.74
C LEU A 46 -5.51 16.05 17.55
N LYS A 47 -5.62 14.71 17.43
CA LYS A 47 -5.13 13.88 16.32
C LYS A 47 -3.62 14.05 16.07
N PRO A 48 -2.76 13.59 16.97
CA PRO A 48 -1.31 13.61 16.74
C PRO A 48 -0.93 12.72 15.55
N ASP A 49 0.06 13.14 14.78
CA ASP A 49 0.68 12.33 13.73
C ASP A 49 1.71 11.36 14.32
N PHE A 50 2.32 11.78 15.42
CA PHE A 50 3.41 11.07 16.07
C PHE A 50 3.32 11.20 17.60
N VAL A 51 3.62 10.11 18.30
CA VAL A 51 3.72 10.07 19.77
C VAL A 51 5.07 9.48 20.17
N SER A 52 5.84 10.21 20.96
CA SER A 52 6.99 9.67 21.68
C SER A 52 6.60 9.46 23.13
N MET A 53 6.88 8.29 23.70
CA MET A 53 6.56 8.01 25.10
C MET A 53 7.72 7.35 25.84
N ASP A 54 7.88 7.71 27.11
CA ASP A 54 8.79 7.01 28.03
C ASP A 54 8.21 5.65 28.44
N VAL A 55 9.07 4.70 28.74
CA VAL A 55 8.70 3.39 29.33
C VAL A 55 8.27 3.54 30.78
N ASP A 56 8.96 4.37 31.55
CA ASP A 56 8.84 4.49 33.01
C ASP A 56 7.83 5.58 33.43
N LEU A 57 6.60 5.57 32.84
CA LEU A 57 5.54 6.51 33.22
C LEU A 57 4.93 6.15 34.57
N SER A 58 4.67 7.17 35.42
CA SER A 58 4.24 6.99 36.82
C SER A 58 2.78 6.56 36.96
N ASP A 59 1.90 6.82 35.97
CA ASP A 59 0.44 6.67 36.10
C ASP A 59 -0.15 5.52 35.31
N LEU A 60 0.51 5.08 34.25
CA LEU A 60 0.08 3.99 33.36
C LEU A 60 1.28 3.31 32.73
N THR A 61 1.23 1.99 32.55
CA THR A 61 2.31 1.29 31.86
C THR A 61 2.36 1.65 30.39
N CYS A 62 3.58 1.75 29.83
CA CYS A 62 3.81 2.09 28.44
C CYS A 62 3.04 1.16 27.45
N ASP A 63 2.94 -0.15 27.78
CA ASP A 63 2.20 -1.12 26.96
C ASP A 63 0.70 -0.82 26.89
N LEU A 64 0.08 -0.43 28.01
CA LEU A 64 -1.32 -0.04 28.04
C LEU A 64 -1.55 1.27 27.28
N LEU A 65 -0.67 2.25 27.45
CA LEU A 65 -0.75 3.51 26.71
C LEU A 65 -0.63 3.29 25.21
N LEU A 66 0.31 2.47 24.76
CA LEU A 66 0.49 2.09 23.37
C LEU A 66 -0.79 1.47 22.81
N LYS A 67 -1.38 0.52 23.51
CA LYS A 67 -2.61 -0.16 23.14
C LYS A 67 -3.77 0.82 22.98
N GLU A 68 -4.02 1.67 23.97
CA GLU A 68 -5.08 2.70 23.91
C GLU A 68 -4.91 3.66 22.72
N ILE A 69 -3.69 4.14 22.47
CA ILE A 69 -3.39 4.99 21.31
C ILE A 69 -3.73 4.27 19.99
N LYS A 70 -3.33 2.99 19.86
CA LYS A 70 -3.57 2.19 18.65
C LYS A 70 -5.04 1.79 18.48
N GLU A 71 -5.80 1.66 19.56
CA GLU A 71 -7.26 1.45 19.51
C GLU A 71 -7.98 2.70 19.00
N VAL A 72 -7.55 3.90 19.41
CA VAL A 72 -8.11 5.17 18.91
C VAL A 72 -7.78 5.39 17.44
N ASN A 73 -6.53 5.21 17.06
CA ASN A 73 -6.09 5.34 15.66
C ASN A 73 -4.82 4.53 15.39
N LYS A 74 -4.95 3.47 14.59
CA LYS A 74 -3.84 2.60 14.22
C LYS A 74 -2.73 3.30 13.40
N ASN A 75 -3.04 4.43 12.78
CA ASN A 75 -2.10 5.17 11.94
C ASN A 75 -1.18 6.12 12.73
N ILE A 76 -1.48 6.39 14.01
CA ILE A 76 -0.57 7.17 14.86
C ILE A 76 0.74 6.40 15.01
N THR A 77 1.83 7.00 14.59
CA THR A 77 3.16 6.39 14.77
C THR A 77 3.65 6.62 16.20
N VAL A 78 4.09 5.56 16.86
CA VAL A 78 4.54 5.60 18.24
C VAL A 78 5.98 5.14 18.33
N ILE A 79 6.85 5.96 18.94
CA ILE A 79 8.23 5.62 19.31
C ILE A 79 8.36 5.59 20.82
N ILE A 80 9.05 4.58 21.30
CA ILE A 80 9.36 4.41 22.72
C ILE A 80 10.74 4.97 23.00
N ILE A 81 10.87 5.76 24.06
CA ILE A 81 12.16 6.21 24.58
C ILE A 81 12.33 5.62 25.99
N SER A 82 13.49 5.06 26.29
CA SER A 82 13.74 4.41 27.57
C SER A 82 15.15 4.62 28.08
N GLY A 83 15.28 4.81 29.38
CA GLY A 83 16.58 4.80 30.07
C GLY A 83 17.19 3.41 30.26
N GLN A 84 16.43 2.35 29.97
CA GLN A 84 16.83 0.96 30.19
C GLN A 84 17.13 0.26 28.86
N GLU A 85 18.19 -0.55 28.82
CA GLU A 85 18.54 -1.42 27.68
C GLU A 85 17.87 -2.81 27.82
N ASP A 86 16.57 -2.86 28.16
CA ASP A 86 15.87 -4.15 28.27
C ASP A 86 15.32 -4.57 26.90
N VAL A 87 16.06 -5.46 26.25
CA VAL A 87 15.73 -6.02 24.93
C VAL A 87 14.39 -6.75 24.94
N ALA A 88 13.99 -7.38 26.05
CA ALA A 88 12.73 -8.12 26.11
C ALA A 88 11.52 -7.18 26.09
N ILE A 89 11.58 -6.07 26.81
CA ILE A 89 10.59 -5.00 26.80
C ILE A 89 10.50 -4.38 25.40
N ALA A 90 11.66 -4.02 24.80
CA ALA A 90 11.69 -3.45 23.47
C ALA A 90 11.02 -4.34 22.43
N VAL A 91 11.36 -5.64 22.39
CA VAL A 91 10.75 -6.62 21.47
C VAL A 91 9.24 -6.74 21.68
N THR A 92 8.77 -6.70 22.90
CA THR A 92 7.34 -6.78 23.21
C THR A 92 6.59 -5.55 22.71
N LEU A 93 7.11 -4.35 22.95
CA LEU A 93 6.50 -3.10 22.52
C LEU A 93 6.49 -2.94 20.97
N LEU A 94 7.55 -3.35 20.31
CA LEU A 94 7.60 -3.39 18.84
C LEU A 94 6.57 -4.37 18.26
N LYS A 95 6.38 -5.56 18.86
CA LYS A 95 5.33 -6.51 18.45
C LYS A 95 3.91 -5.95 18.66
N ASN A 96 3.72 -5.12 19.68
CA ASN A 96 2.44 -4.49 20.00
C ASN A 96 2.16 -3.23 19.17
N GLY A 97 3.05 -2.88 18.24
CA GLY A 97 2.83 -1.84 17.24
C GLY A 97 3.57 -0.53 17.48
N ALA A 98 4.58 -0.49 18.36
CA ALA A 98 5.55 0.60 18.35
C ALA A 98 6.39 0.51 17.06
N GLU A 99 6.72 1.67 16.48
CA GLU A 99 7.53 1.77 15.25
C GLU A 99 9.01 1.60 15.54
N ASP A 100 9.48 2.13 16.67
CA ASP A 100 10.88 2.11 17.05
C ASP A 100 11.03 2.19 18.59
N TYR A 101 12.22 1.82 19.06
CA TYR A 101 12.63 1.88 20.47
C TYR A 101 13.99 2.54 20.57
N ILE A 102 14.07 3.68 21.26
CA ILE A 102 15.27 4.50 21.39
C ILE A 102 15.73 4.51 22.84
N THR A 103 16.99 4.13 23.10
CA THR A 103 17.59 4.26 24.42
C THR A 103 17.98 5.72 24.72
N LYS A 104 17.76 6.17 25.97
CA LYS A 104 18.17 7.51 26.43
C LYS A 104 19.69 7.57 26.56
N ASP A 105 20.34 8.21 25.59
CA ASP A 105 21.77 8.48 25.54
C ASP A 105 22.04 9.90 24.98
N ASP A 106 23.29 10.28 24.86
CA ASP A 106 23.67 11.61 24.34
C ASP A 106 23.15 11.86 22.90
N ASN A 107 22.87 10.79 22.14
CA ASN A 107 22.41 10.84 20.75
C ASN A 107 20.88 10.69 20.61
N THR A 108 20.11 10.59 21.71
CA THR A 108 18.65 10.36 21.69
C THR A 108 17.94 11.40 20.84
N LYS A 109 18.34 12.67 20.95
CA LYS A 109 17.74 13.79 20.18
C LYS A 109 17.89 13.61 18.68
N GLU A 110 19.10 13.22 18.24
CA GLU A 110 19.39 13.00 16.83
C GLU A 110 18.69 11.76 16.28
N LYS A 111 18.66 10.68 17.08
CA LYS A 111 17.92 9.45 16.72
C LYS A 111 16.42 9.75 16.54
N LEU A 112 15.82 10.44 17.52
CA LEU A 112 14.41 10.81 17.48
C LEU A 112 14.10 11.72 16.27
N TRP A 113 14.93 12.73 16.05
CA TRP A 113 14.81 13.62 14.90
C TRP A 113 14.83 12.86 13.57
N ASN A 114 15.79 11.96 13.38
CA ASN A 114 15.92 11.16 12.17
C ASN A 114 14.75 10.20 11.98
N SER A 115 14.22 9.62 13.07
CA SER A 115 13.02 8.78 13.01
C SER A 115 11.79 9.59 12.62
N ILE A 116 11.60 10.79 13.17
CA ILE A 116 10.50 11.70 12.80
C ILE A 116 10.59 12.11 11.33
N LEU A 117 11.78 12.42 10.82
CA LEU A 117 11.96 12.75 9.40
C LEU A 117 11.53 11.60 8.48
N LYS A 118 11.95 10.37 8.78
CA LYS A 118 11.55 9.17 8.01
C LYS A 118 10.04 8.92 8.06
N ILE A 119 9.43 9.11 9.22
CA ILE A 119 7.99 8.95 9.41
C ILE A 119 7.24 9.97 8.57
N ARG A 120 7.65 11.24 8.62
CA ARG A 120 7.06 12.33 7.82
C ARG A 120 7.15 12.04 6.33
N GLU A 121 8.32 11.66 5.83
CA GLU A 121 8.52 11.27 4.43
C GLU A 121 7.58 10.12 4.02
N ASN A 122 7.46 9.09 4.86
CA ASN A 122 6.53 7.98 4.60
C ASN A 122 5.06 8.41 4.57
N ILE A 123 4.65 9.35 5.42
CA ILE A 123 3.29 9.90 5.43
C ILE A 123 3.06 10.72 4.15
N GLU A 124 3.98 11.59 3.78
CA GLU A 124 3.90 12.41 2.57
C GLU A 124 3.80 11.54 1.31
N LEU A 125 4.64 10.49 1.21
CA LEU A 125 4.58 9.53 0.10
C LEU A 125 3.24 8.79 0.04
N LYS A 126 2.68 8.39 1.17
CA LYS A 126 1.36 7.75 1.21
C LYS A 126 0.25 8.68 0.73
N LEU A 127 0.27 9.95 1.16
CA LEU A 127 -0.69 10.96 0.73
C LEU A 127 -0.57 11.25 -0.77
N GLU A 128 0.65 11.36 -1.29
CA GLU A 128 0.89 11.53 -2.72
C GLU A 128 0.36 10.35 -3.54
N VAL A 129 0.58 9.12 -3.08
CA VAL A 129 0.03 7.92 -3.73
C VAL A 129 -1.50 7.91 -3.68
N GLU A 130 -2.13 8.36 -2.60
CA GLU A 130 -3.60 8.47 -2.51
C GLU A 130 -4.13 9.54 -3.47
N ASP A 131 -3.51 10.72 -3.52
CA ASP A 131 -3.89 11.80 -4.43
C ASP A 131 -3.75 11.38 -5.91
N LEU A 132 -2.63 10.74 -6.26
CA LEU A 132 -2.42 10.19 -7.61
C LEU A 132 -3.47 9.14 -7.98
N LYS A 133 -3.89 8.30 -7.03
CA LYS A 133 -4.99 7.34 -7.24
C LYS A 133 -6.33 8.04 -7.47
N GLU A 134 -6.65 9.07 -6.69
CA GLU A 134 -7.87 9.86 -6.88
C GLU A 134 -7.88 10.59 -8.22
N GLN A 135 -6.74 11.15 -8.66
CA GLN A 135 -6.61 11.75 -9.98
C GLN A 135 -6.81 10.72 -11.09
N LEU A 136 -6.31 9.50 -10.94
CA LEU A 136 -6.56 8.40 -11.88
C LEU A 136 -8.05 8.02 -11.91
N GLU A 137 -8.71 7.90 -10.76
CA GLU A 137 -10.15 7.63 -10.68
C GLU A 137 -10.97 8.71 -11.42
N GLN A 138 -10.64 9.98 -11.22
CA GLN A 138 -11.31 11.10 -11.92
C GLN A 138 -11.03 11.09 -13.42
N LYS A 139 -9.79 10.79 -13.83
CA LYS A 139 -9.39 10.71 -15.23
C LYS A 139 -10.08 9.58 -15.99
N PHE A 140 -10.37 8.47 -15.33
CA PHE A 140 -11.05 7.31 -15.89
C PHE A 140 -12.54 7.23 -15.48
N SER A 141 -13.13 8.34 -15.03
CA SER A 141 -14.56 8.47 -14.89
C SER A 141 -15.21 8.13 -16.24
N PHE A 142 -15.95 7.05 -16.26
CA PHE A 142 -16.56 6.42 -17.41
C PHE A 142 -17.33 7.41 -18.31
N GLU A 143 -18.10 8.31 -17.72
CA GLU A 143 -18.91 9.30 -18.45
C GLU A 143 -18.09 10.40 -19.14
N LYS A 144 -16.87 10.67 -18.62
CA LYS A 144 -15.99 11.73 -19.16
C LYS A 144 -14.97 11.21 -20.17
N THR A 145 -14.63 9.92 -20.09
CA THR A 145 -13.50 9.34 -20.84
C THR A 145 -13.94 8.78 -22.19
N ILE A 146 -15.16 8.26 -22.29
CA ILE A 146 -15.70 7.69 -23.53
C ILE A 146 -16.76 8.63 -24.08
N ILE A 147 -16.38 9.44 -25.07
CA ILE A 147 -17.25 10.47 -25.65
C ILE A 147 -17.92 9.92 -26.92
N GLY A 148 -19.27 10.00 -26.98
CA GLY A 148 -20.03 9.64 -28.16
C GLY A 148 -21.52 9.51 -27.90
N GLN A 149 -22.34 9.62 -28.96
CA GLN A 149 -23.81 9.66 -28.88
C GLN A 149 -24.50 8.60 -29.72
N SER A 150 -23.71 7.68 -30.37
CA SER A 150 -24.33 6.64 -31.22
C SER A 150 -25.14 5.63 -30.38
N GLU A 151 -26.17 5.06 -30.94
CA GLU A 151 -27.01 4.04 -30.31
C GLU A 151 -26.19 2.78 -29.94
N LEU A 152 -25.19 2.44 -30.74
CA LEU A 152 -24.26 1.33 -30.41
C LEU A 152 -23.42 1.63 -29.19
N LEU A 153 -22.92 2.84 -29.05
CA LEU A 153 -22.14 3.26 -27.89
C LEU A 153 -22.99 3.29 -26.61
N LYS A 154 -24.26 3.74 -26.69
CA LYS A 154 -25.18 3.68 -25.56
C LYS A 154 -25.44 2.25 -25.09
N LYS A 155 -25.57 1.28 -26.00
CA LYS A 155 -25.68 -0.15 -25.65
C LYS A 155 -24.39 -0.66 -24.99
N THR A 156 -23.23 -0.24 -25.47
CA THR A 156 -21.93 -0.57 -24.87
C THR A 156 -21.82 -0.01 -23.45
N PHE A 157 -22.30 1.20 -23.20
CA PHE A 157 -22.35 1.80 -21.87
C PHE A 157 -23.15 0.97 -20.88
N ILE A 158 -24.31 0.48 -21.27
CA ILE A 158 -25.15 -0.40 -20.43
C ILE A 158 -24.38 -1.69 -20.06
N LEU A 159 -23.62 -2.25 -21.01
CA LEU A 159 -22.81 -3.44 -20.74
C LEU A 159 -21.64 -3.15 -19.80
N ILE A 160 -20.98 -2.00 -19.96
CA ILE A 160 -19.89 -1.55 -19.08
C ILE A 160 -20.44 -1.35 -17.66
N GLU A 161 -21.59 -0.70 -17.47
CA GLU A 161 -22.20 -0.53 -16.16
C GLU A 161 -22.53 -1.88 -15.47
N LYS A 162 -23.05 -2.86 -16.23
CA LYS A 162 -23.26 -4.21 -15.71
C LYS A 162 -21.93 -4.89 -15.33
N ALA A 163 -20.91 -4.71 -16.15
CA ALA A 163 -19.57 -5.23 -15.87
C ALA A 163 -18.99 -4.58 -14.61
N ILE A 164 -19.11 -3.28 -14.40
CA ILE A 164 -18.66 -2.56 -13.21
C ILE A 164 -19.26 -3.16 -11.93
N LYS A 165 -20.55 -3.47 -11.94
CA LYS A 165 -21.31 -3.99 -10.79
C LYS A 165 -21.10 -5.48 -10.52
N SER A 166 -20.26 -6.16 -11.29
CA SER A 166 -20.03 -7.61 -11.19
C SER A 166 -18.57 -7.96 -11.24
N ASN A 167 -18.19 -9.11 -10.67
CA ASN A 167 -16.81 -9.64 -10.74
C ASN A 167 -16.61 -10.68 -11.86
N ILE A 168 -17.47 -10.69 -12.86
CA ILE A 168 -17.33 -11.60 -14.02
C ILE A 168 -16.12 -11.20 -14.87
N ASN A 169 -15.55 -12.19 -15.55
CA ASN A 169 -14.56 -11.93 -16.60
C ASN A 169 -15.23 -11.21 -17.77
N VAL A 170 -14.54 -10.26 -18.39
CA VAL A 170 -15.08 -9.45 -19.49
C VAL A 170 -14.24 -9.67 -20.72
N SER A 171 -14.88 -9.89 -21.85
CA SER A 171 -14.20 -9.89 -23.16
C SER A 171 -14.56 -8.62 -23.92
N ILE A 172 -13.56 -7.89 -24.38
CA ILE A 172 -13.70 -6.67 -25.18
C ILE A 172 -13.19 -6.99 -26.61
N ALA A 173 -14.09 -6.94 -27.56
CA ALA A 173 -13.77 -7.13 -28.97
C ALA A 173 -13.81 -5.80 -29.73
N GLY A 174 -12.87 -5.59 -30.64
CA GLY A 174 -12.78 -4.38 -31.47
C GLY A 174 -11.46 -4.29 -32.20
N GLU A 175 -11.43 -3.50 -33.28
CA GLU A 175 -10.23 -3.24 -34.06
C GLU A 175 -9.13 -2.55 -33.23
N THR A 176 -7.90 -2.56 -33.72
CA THR A 176 -6.79 -1.82 -33.07
C THR A 176 -7.10 -0.32 -33.06
N GLY A 177 -6.83 0.34 -31.95
CA GLY A 177 -7.09 1.78 -31.79
C GLY A 177 -8.51 2.16 -31.36
N THR A 178 -9.46 1.20 -31.22
CA THR A 178 -10.86 1.49 -30.80
C THR A 178 -11.04 1.83 -29.32
N GLY A 179 -9.96 1.84 -28.54
CA GLY A 179 -9.99 2.22 -27.11
C GLY A 179 -10.32 1.06 -26.17
N LYS A 180 -10.02 -0.19 -26.52
CA LYS A 180 -10.23 -1.38 -25.65
C LYS A 180 -9.64 -1.18 -24.24
N GLU A 181 -8.42 -0.68 -24.16
CA GLU A 181 -7.76 -0.39 -22.88
C GLU A 181 -8.47 0.70 -22.05
N VAL A 182 -9.02 1.71 -22.72
CA VAL A 182 -9.80 2.77 -22.08
C VAL A 182 -11.05 2.19 -21.42
N VAL A 183 -11.73 1.26 -22.11
CA VAL A 183 -12.89 0.54 -21.57
C VAL A 183 -12.49 -0.35 -20.38
N ALA A 184 -11.37 -1.07 -20.49
CA ALA A 184 -10.87 -1.92 -19.40
C ALA A 184 -10.53 -1.10 -18.15
N LYS A 185 -9.87 0.05 -18.31
CA LYS A 185 -9.58 1.00 -17.23
C LYS A 185 -10.87 1.58 -16.64
N ALA A 186 -11.83 1.97 -17.48
CA ALA A 186 -13.13 2.46 -17.02
C ALA A 186 -13.87 1.43 -16.15
N ILE A 187 -13.86 0.15 -16.54
CA ILE A 187 -14.45 -0.93 -15.75
C ILE A 187 -13.71 -1.07 -14.40
N HIS A 188 -12.39 -1.09 -14.40
CA HIS A 188 -11.60 -1.27 -13.18
C HIS A 188 -11.81 -0.11 -12.20
N TYR A 189 -11.55 1.13 -12.63
CA TYR A 189 -11.57 2.31 -11.76
C TYR A 189 -12.97 2.70 -11.25
N ASN A 190 -14.03 2.15 -11.82
CA ASN A 190 -15.41 2.33 -11.32
C ASN A 190 -15.96 1.08 -10.59
N SER A 191 -15.15 0.02 -10.39
CA SER A 191 -15.54 -1.21 -9.69
C SER A 191 -15.11 -1.21 -8.21
N ASP A 192 -15.53 -2.24 -7.46
CA ASP A 192 -15.08 -2.46 -6.08
C ASP A 192 -13.56 -2.66 -5.95
N ARG A 193 -12.88 -2.99 -7.07
CA ARG A 193 -11.43 -3.20 -7.15
C ARG A 193 -10.65 -1.93 -7.54
N LYS A 194 -11.28 -0.76 -7.60
CA LYS A 194 -10.68 0.51 -8.05
C LYS A 194 -9.40 0.93 -7.31
N LYS A 195 -9.27 0.56 -6.03
CA LYS A 195 -8.07 0.84 -5.20
C LYS A 195 -7.01 -0.26 -5.25
N LYS A 196 -7.26 -1.31 -6.03
CA LYS A 196 -6.39 -2.47 -6.18
C LYS A 196 -5.55 -2.37 -7.47
N PRO A 197 -4.52 -3.20 -7.65
CA PRO A 197 -3.69 -3.16 -8.85
C PRO A 197 -4.50 -3.33 -10.15
N PHE A 198 -4.16 -2.53 -11.17
CA PHE A 198 -4.58 -2.74 -12.55
C PHE A 198 -3.35 -3.07 -13.38
N ILE A 199 -3.22 -4.32 -13.80
CA ILE A 199 -2.08 -4.82 -14.57
C ILE A 199 -2.52 -5.01 -16.01
N ALA A 200 -1.99 -4.17 -16.91
CA ALA A 200 -2.23 -4.28 -18.35
C ALA A 200 -1.04 -4.94 -19.04
N ILE A 201 -1.31 -5.92 -19.88
CA ILE A 201 -0.30 -6.66 -20.62
C ILE A 201 -0.72 -6.70 -22.09
N ASN A 202 0.12 -6.17 -22.97
CA ASN A 202 -0.03 -6.34 -24.40
C ASN A 202 0.85 -7.52 -24.85
N MET A 203 0.21 -8.61 -25.29
CA MET A 203 0.88 -9.86 -25.66
C MET A 203 1.77 -9.69 -26.89
N ALA A 204 1.39 -8.82 -27.83
CA ALA A 204 2.16 -8.54 -29.04
C ALA A 204 3.45 -7.74 -28.75
N ALA A 205 3.51 -7.01 -27.64
CA ALA A 205 4.66 -6.18 -27.28
C ALA A 205 5.79 -6.96 -26.58
N ILE A 206 5.52 -8.19 -26.11
CA ILE A 206 6.49 -9.00 -25.38
C ILE A 206 7.09 -10.09 -26.31
N PRO A 207 8.42 -10.26 -26.33
CA PRO A 207 9.04 -11.38 -27.06
C PRO A 207 8.44 -12.72 -26.63
N LYS A 208 8.13 -13.60 -27.57
CA LYS A 208 7.46 -14.90 -27.33
C LYS A 208 8.19 -15.75 -26.30
N ASP A 209 9.52 -15.75 -26.32
CA ASP A 209 10.36 -16.50 -25.38
C ASP A 209 10.29 -16.01 -23.94
N LEU A 210 9.90 -14.75 -23.73
CA LEU A 210 9.78 -14.14 -22.41
C LEU A 210 8.35 -14.11 -21.90
N LEU A 211 7.36 -14.30 -22.77
CA LEU A 211 5.96 -14.09 -22.47
C LEU A 211 5.48 -15.01 -21.32
N GLU A 212 5.89 -16.27 -21.33
CA GLU A 212 5.56 -17.22 -20.28
C GLU A 212 6.11 -16.78 -18.92
N SER A 213 7.37 -16.35 -18.89
CA SER A 213 8.03 -15.85 -17.68
C SER A 213 7.43 -14.54 -17.18
N GLU A 214 7.02 -13.65 -18.08
CA GLU A 214 6.34 -12.40 -17.69
C GLU A 214 4.96 -12.67 -17.07
N LEU A 215 4.17 -13.54 -17.70
CA LEU A 215 2.82 -13.87 -17.22
C LEU A 215 2.82 -14.61 -15.89
N PHE A 216 3.60 -15.68 -15.81
CA PHE A 216 3.52 -16.64 -14.70
C PHE A 216 4.68 -16.53 -13.70
N GLY A 217 5.72 -15.74 -14.00
CA GLY A 217 6.93 -15.65 -13.20
C GLY A 217 7.89 -16.83 -13.42
N HIS A 218 9.05 -16.76 -12.81
CA HIS A 218 10.05 -17.84 -12.88
C HIS A 218 10.82 -17.99 -11.57
N GLU A 219 11.28 -19.20 -11.30
CA GLU A 219 12.22 -19.49 -10.21
C GLU A 219 13.66 -19.27 -10.72
N LYS A 220 14.58 -19.04 -9.77
CA LYS A 220 16.00 -18.91 -10.08
C LYS A 220 16.50 -20.19 -10.78
N GLY A 221 17.18 -20.03 -11.93
CA GLY A 221 17.73 -21.15 -12.71
C GLY A 221 16.74 -21.81 -13.68
N ALA A 222 15.53 -21.30 -13.84
CA ALA A 222 14.51 -21.87 -14.72
C ALA A 222 14.93 -21.92 -16.22
N PHE A 223 15.77 -20.98 -16.64
CA PHE A 223 16.33 -20.92 -17.98
C PHE A 223 17.65 -20.15 -17.97
N THR A 224 18.39 -20.16 -19.09
CA THR A 224 19.65 -19.42 -19.24
C THR A 224 19.39 -17.91 -19.12
N GLY A 225 19.90 -17.28 -18.04
CA GLY A 225 19.63 -15.87 -17.73
C GLY A 225 18.68 -15.64 -16.53
N ALA A 226 18.04 -16.67 -16.01
CA ALA A 226 17.21 -16.57 -14.80
C ALA A 226 18.05 -16.51 -13.51
N HIS A 227 18.78 -15.40 -13.32
CA HIS A 227 19.69 -15.24 -12.19
C HIS A 227 18.96 -15.10 -10.85
N ASN A 228 17.76 -14.52 -10.87
CA ASN A 228 16.92 -14.29 -9.69
C ASN A 228 15.51 -14.84 -9.94
N ARG A 229 14.76 -15.07 -8.86
CA ARG A 229 13.33 -15.32 -8.92
C ARG A 229 12.59 -14.05 -9.37
N LYS A 230 11.58 -14.19 -10.23
CA LYS A 230 10.70 -13.10 -10.68
C LYS A 230 9.24 -13.44 -10.45
N THR A 231 8.50 -12.51 -9.88
CA THR A 231 7.05 -12.58 -9.72
C THR A 231 6.37 -12.39 -11.07
N GLY A 232 5.33 -13.17 -11.38
CA GLY A 232 4.57 -13.04 -12.62
C GLY A 232 3.44 -12.02 -12.52
N LYS A 233 2.94 -11.57 -13.68
CA LYS A 233 1.87 -10.56 -13.77
C LYS A 233 0.55 -11.00 -13.14
N PHE A 234 0.23 -12.30 -13.12
CA PHE A 234 -0.92 -12.82 -12.41
C PHE A 234 -0.80 -12.67 -10.90
N GLU A 235 0.38 -12.88 -10.35
CA GLU A 235 0.64 -12.66 -8.92
C GLU A 235 0.59 -11.17 -8.58
N GLU A 236 1.18 -10.30 -9.42
CA GLU A 236 1.14 -8.83 -9.25
C GLU A 236 -0.29 -8.28 -9.28
N ALA A 237 -1.19 -8.92 -10.06
CA ALA A 237 -2.59 -8.53 -10.15
C ALA A 237 -3.46 -9.00 -8.97
N HIS A 238 -2.88 -9.67 -7.97
CA HIS A 238 -3.64 -10.23 -6.86
C HIS A 238 -4.51 -9.17 -6.14
N GLY A 239 -5.78 -9.51 -5.92
CA GLY A 239 -6.80 -8.62 -5.37
C GLY A 239 -7.34 -7.58 -6.36
N GLY A 240 -6.72 -7.42 -7.54
CA GLY A 240 -7.00 -6.39 -8.52
C GLY A 240 -7.62 -6.89 -9.82
N THR A 241 -7.17 -6.31 -10.94
CA THR A 241 -7.63 -6.62 -12.31
C THR A 241 -6.42 -6.83 -13.22
N ILE A 242 -6.48 -7.86 -14.04
CA ILE A 242 -5.53 -8.10 -15.13
C ILE A 242 -6.24 -7.88 -16.48
N PHE A 243 -5.67 -7.03 -17.31
CA PHE A 243 -6.12 -6.79 -18.69
C PHE A 243 -5.13 -7.39 -19.67
N LEU A 244 -5.62 -8.34 -20.47
CA LEU A 244 -4.82 -9.07 -21.46
C LEU A 244 -5.19 -8.57 -22.86
N ASP A 245 -4.37 -7.67 -23.40
CA ASP A 245 -4.55 -7.16 -24.77
C ASP A 245 -3.89 -8.09 -25.79
N GLU A 246 -4.49 -8.16 -26.97
CA GLU A 246 -4.01 -8.98 -28.11
C GLU A 246 -3.85 -10.48 -27.73
N ILE A 247 -4.80 -11.03 -26.96
CA ILE A 247 -4.75 -12.43 -26.47
C ILE A 247 -4.69 -13.46 -27.60
N ALA A 248 -5.12 -13.11 -28.82
CA ALA A 248 -5.07 -13.96 -30.00
C ALA A 248 -3.64 -14.24 -30.49
N GLU A 249 -2.65 -13.44 -30.09
CA GLU A 249 -1.24 -13.62 -30.41
C GLU A 249 -0.54 -14.74 -29.63
N LEU A 250 -1.21 -15.29 -28.60
CA LEU A 250 -0.69 -16.41 -27.81
C LEU A 250 -0.62 -17.68 -28.63
N ASP A 251 0.49 -18.40 -28.52
CA ASP A 251 0.58 -19.75 -29.04
C ASP A 251 -0.32 -20.74 -28.29
N LEU A 252 -0.62 -21.90 -28.88
CA LEU A 252 -1.54 -22.90 -28.32
C LEU A 252 -1.10 -23.44 -26.96
N ASN A 253 0.21 -23.52 -26.70
CA ASN A 253 0.74 -24.01 -25.44
C ASN A 253 0.44 -23.02 -24.31
N LEU A 254 0.71 -21.73 -24.56
CA LEU A 254 0.41 -20.67 -23.61
C LEU A 254 -1.10 -20.47 -23.41
N GLN A 255 -1.92 -20.64 -24.46
CA GLN A 255 -3.38 -20.62 -24.31
C GLN A 255 -3.88 -21.73 -23.37
N THR A 256 -3.34 -22.95 -23.53
CA THR A 256 -3.70 -24.07 -22.66
C THR A 256 -3.26 -23.83 -21.21
N LYS A 257 -2.07 -23.28 -21.00
CA LYS A 257 -1.57 -22.95 -19.66
C LYS A 257 -2.40 -21.83 -19.03
N LEU A 258 -2.73 -20.78 -19.81
CA LEU A 258 -3.58 -19.69 -19.39
C LEU A 258 -4.96 -20.19 -18.99
N LEU A 259 -5.57 -21.08 -19.75
CA LEU A 259 -6.88 -21.65 -19.42
C LEU A 259 -6.87 -22.34 -18.06
N ARG A 260 -5.84 -23.15 -17.78
CA ARG A 260 -5.68 -23.80 -16.45
C ARG A 260 -5.56 -22.79 -15.33
N VAL A 261 -4.71 -21.77 -15.51
CA VAL A 261 -4.51 -20.69 -14.54
C VAL A 261 -5.81 -19.97 -14.22
N LEU A 262 -6.64 -19.73 -15.24
CA LEU A 262 -7.95 -19.08 -15.05
C LEU A 262 -8.98 -19.97 -14.37
N GLN A 263 -8.95 -21.28 -14.60
CA GLN A 263 -9.86 -22.25 -14.01
C GLN A 263 -9.49 -22.56 -12.55
N GLU A 264 -8.20 -22.80 -12.29
CA GLU A 264 -7.71 -23.22 -10.99
C GLU A 264 -7.46 -22.04 -10.04
N ARG A 265 -7.34 -20.81 -10.58
CA ARG A 265 -6.97 -19.60 -9.83
C ARG A 265 -5.62 -19.73 -9.14
N GLU A 266 -4.72 -20.49 -9.74
CA GLU A 266 -3.37 -20.75 -9.25
C GLU A 266 -2.37 -20.61 -10.40
N VAL A 267 -1.17 -20.12 -10.07
CA VAL A 267 -0.05 -19.97 -11.00
C VAL A 267 1.10 -20.82 -10.52
N ILE A 268 1.71 -21.57 -11.44
CA ILE A 268 2.98 -22.25 -11.20
C ILE A 268 4.04 -21.51 -12.00
N ARG A 269 5.10 -21.03 -11.33
CA ARG A 269 6.21 -20.34 -11.96
C ARG A 269 7.00 -21.26 -12.88
N VAL A 270 7.59 -20.70 -13.92
CA VAL A 270 8.49 -21.46 -14.81
C VAL A 270 9.66 -22.02 -14.00
N GLY A 271 9.91 -23.31 -14.14
CA GLY A 271 10.95 -24.02 -13.36
C GLY A 271 10.58 -24.32 -11.90
N GLY A 272 9.38 -23.99 -11.45
CA GLY A 272 8.86 -24.31 -10.11
C GLY A 272 7.74 -25.35 -10.15
N ASN A 273 7.38 -25.86 -8.97
CA ASN A 273 6.28 -26.83 -8.79
C ASN A 273 5.24 -26.33 -7.76
N GLU A 274 5.48 -25.20 -7.10
CA GLU A 274 4.59 -24.71 -6.07
C GLU A 274 3.49 -23.83 -6.67
N PRO A 275 2.19 -24.17 -6.46
CA PRO A 275 1.09 -23.33 -6.91
C PRO A 275 0.94 -22.10 -6.01
N VAL A 276 0.80 -20.95 -6.63
CA VAL A 276 0.55 -19.67 -5.97
C VAL A 276 -0.85 -19.21 -6.29
N LYS A 277 -1.70 -19.08 -5.29
CA LYS A 277 -3.09 -18.61 -5.44
C LYS A 277 -3.13 -17.11 -5.76
N PHE A 278 -4.01 -16.76 -6.68
CA PHE A 278 -4.29 -15.36 -6.99
C PHE A 278 -5.80 -15.13 -7.13
N ASP A 279 -6.23 -13.94 -6.79
CA ASP A 279 -7.59 -13.45 -7.07
C ASP A 279 -7.50 -12.18 -7.92
N ALA A 280 -7.62 -12.31 -9.21
CA ALA A 280 -7.68 -11.19 -10.11
C ALA A 280 -8.91 -11.30 -11.03
N ARG A 281 -9.54 -10.16 -11.29
CA ARG A 281 -10.55 -10.03 -12.33
C ARG A 281 -9.84 -10.02 -13.69
N LEU A 282 -10.35 -10.78 -14.65
CA LEU A 282 -9.85 -10.80 -16.03
C LEU A 282 -10.70 -9.90 -16.92
N ILE A 283 -10.02 -9.06 -17.70
CA ILE A 283 -10.59 -8.29 -18.82
C ILE A 283 -9.75 -8.58 -20.06
#